data_babff122bd2afea625f9f15ca665e454
#
_entry.id   babff122bd2afea625f9f15ca665e454
#
_cell.length_a   1.000
_cell.length_b   1.000
_cell.length_c   1.000
_cell.angle_alpha   90.00
_cell.angle_beta   90.00
_cell.angle_gamma   90.00
#
_symmetry.space_group_name_H-M   'P 1'
#
loop_
_entity.id
_entity.type
_entity.pdbx_description
1 polymer ?
#
loop_
_entity_poly.entity_id
_entity_poly.type
_entity_poly.pdbx_seq_one_letter_code
_entity_poly.pdbx_strand_id
1 'polypeptide(L)'
;NKTWVLQSALEFVSIGGKDDMDYVKNAKMNELYLQIPVRIAARLPLGKDYHTSLNAGPYIACGVGGKTSGSIPYYHDTGSSDGNRLFKIDTFGNILENNAGNRRLDGGIIVGITFEYRRLIIGAEAQVGLVKINQQLRQVIDTEEFHNYLPRNFASFFTVGYKFR
;
A
#
# COMPACT_ATOMS: atom_id res chain seq x y z
N ASN A 1 25.49 -15.30 20.53
CA ASN A 1 24.98 -13.98 20.12
C ASN A 1 24.32 -14.10 18.73
N LYS A 2 22.98 -14.22 18.71
CA LYS A 2 22.25 -14.25 17.42
C LYS A 2 21.95 -12.80 17.00
N THR A 3 22.91 -12.18 16.34
CA THR A 3 22.75 -10.83 15.80
C THR A 3 21.81 -10.80 14.60
N TRP A 4 21.75 -11.90 13.84
CA TRP A 4 20.90 -12.02 12.66
C TRP A 4 19.71 -12.93 12.90
N VAL A 5 18.54 -12.48 12.47
CA VAL A 5 17.26 -13.21 12.60
C VAL A 5 16.53 -13.16 11.28
N LEU A 6 16.03 -14.30 10.83
CA LEU A 6 15.07 -14.38 9.72
C LEU A 6 13.66 -14.28 10.30
N GLN A 7 12.85 -13.40 9.74
CA GLN A 7 11.48 -13.14 10.17
C GLN A 7 10.52 -13.29 9.00
N SER A 8 9.38 -13.94 9.23
CA SER A 8 8.28 -14.00 8.29
C SER A 8 6.97 -13.99 9.05
N ALA A 9 5.92 -13.47 8.44
CA ALA A 9 4.59 -13.38 9.02
C ALA A 9 3.54 -13.48 7.92
N LEU A 10 2.28 -13.71 8.31
CA LEU A 10 1.11 -13.45 7.49
C LEU A 10 0.50 -12.14 7.97
N GLU A 11 0.47 -11.13 7.12
CA GLU A 11 0.06 -9.77 7.49
C GLU A 11 -1.16 -9.34 6.66
N PHE A 12 -2.13 -8.73 7.33
CA PHE A 12 -3.26 -8.07 6.68
C PHE A 12 -2.99 -6.57 6.65
N VAL A 13 -2.88 -6.00 5.46
CA VAL A 13 -2.41 -4.62 5.25
C VAL A 13 -3.45 -3.82 4.50
N SER A 14 -3.73 -2.61 4.98
CA SER A 14 -4.55 -1.64 4.28
C SER A 14 -3.66 -0.52 3.76
N ILE A 15 -3.62 -0.36 2.45
CA ILE A 15 -2.89 0.72 1.77
C ILE A 15 -3.94 1.64 1.16
N GLY A 16 -3.84 2.93 1.42
CA GLY A 16 -4.78 3.90 0.91
C GLY A 16 -4.11 5.20 0.51
N GLY A 17 -4.68 5.84 -0.50
CA GLY A 17 -4.29 7.15 -0.98
C GLY A 17 -5.50 8.06 -1.15
N LYS A 18 -5.23 9.37 -1.09
CA LYS A 18 -6.17 10.41 -1.47
C LYS A 18 -5.47 11.28 -2.50
N ASP A 19 -6.20 11.62 -3.55
CA ASP A 19 -5.70 12.50 -4.59
C ASP A 19 -6.83 13.39 -5.09
N ASP A 20 -6.50 14.62 -5.46
CA ASP A 20 -7.41 15.54 -6.12
C ASP A 20 -6.91 15.74 -7.55
N MET A 21 -7.52 15.05 -8.49
CA MET A 21 -7.26 15.21 -9.91
C MET A 21 -8.17 16.31 -10.50
N ASP A 22 -7.78 16.93 -11.60
CA ASP A 22 -8.53 18.01 -12.23
C ASP A 22 -9.99 17.65 -12.55
N TYR A 23 -10.25 16.38 -12.87
CA TYR A 23 -11.57 15.86 -13.25
C TYR A 23 -12.24 14.98 -12.17
N VAL A 24 -11.52 14.59 -11.11
CA VAL A 24 -12.06 13.76 -10.02
C VAL A 24 -11.66 14.39 -8.70
N LYS A 25 -12.64 14.96 -8.00
CA LYS A 25 -12.43 15.56 -6.69
C LYS A 25 -12.63 14.52 -5.59
N ASN A 26 -11.86 14.68 -4.51
CA ASN A 26 -11.91 13.78 -3.34
C ASN A 26 -11.70 12.30 -3.72
N ALA A 27 -10.83 12.02 -4.69
CA ALA A 27 -10.49 10.65 -5.02
C ALA A 27 -9.84 9.96 -3.82
N LYS A 28 -10.41 8.83 -3.42
CA LYS A 28 -9.90 7.98 -2.34
C LYS A 28 -9.80 6.56 -2.87
N MET A 29 -8.64 5.98 -2.73
CA MET A 29 -8.40 4.58 -3.04
C MET A 29 -8.01 3.85 -1.77
N ASN A 30 -8.59 2.69 -1.53
CA ASN A 30 -8.21 1.80 -0.46
C ASN A 30 -8.01 0.40 -1.05
N GLU A 31 -6.90 -0.23 -0.68
CA GLU A 31 -6.49 -1.56 -1.09
C GLU A 31 -6.22 -2.40 0.14
N LEU A 32 -6.85 -3.54 0.22
CA LEU A 32 -6.65 -4.51 1.30
C LEU A 32 -5.84 -5.69 0.75
N TYR A 33 -4.69 -5.93 1.36
CA TYR A 33 -3.78 -6.99 0.97
C TYR A 33 -3.57 -8.00 2.09
N LEU A 34 -3.46 -9.25 1.71
CA LEU A 34 -2.86 -10.30 2.52
C LEU A 34 -1.43 -10.47 2.01
N GLN A 35 -0.42 -10.22 2.86
CA GLN A 35 0.97 -10.25 2.46
C GLN A 35 1.82 -11.17 3.32
N ILE A 36 2.88 -11.68 2.71
CA ILE A 36 3.91 -12.51 3.36
C ILE A 36 5.26 -11.83 3.11
N PRO A 37 5.80 -11.11 4.09
CA PRO A 37 7.17 -10.61 4.04
C PRO A 37 8.16 -11.70 4.47
N VAL A 38 9.37 -11.62 3.94
CA VAL A 38 10.53 -12.39 4.40
C VAL A 38 11.64 -11.39 4.69
N ARG A 39 11.91 -11.13 5.97
CA ARG A 39 12.84 -10.08 6.41
C ARG A 39 14.08 -10.68 7.05
N ILE A 40 15.23 -10.13 6.77
CA ILE A 40 16.46 -10.33 7.54
C ILE A 40 16.57 -9.16 8.50
N ALA A 41 16.70 -9.45 9.79
CA ALA A 41 16.85 -8.45 10.84
C ALA A 41 18.22 -8.57 11.51
N ALA A 42 18.90 -7.43 11.63
CA ALA A 42 20.09 -7.28 12.46
C ALA A 42 19.67 -6.74 13.83
N ARG A 43 19.80 -7.53 14.87
CA ARG A 43 19.45 -7.16 16.26
C ARG A 43 20.68 -6.71 17.02
N LEU A 44 20.68 -5.47 17.48
CA LEU A 44 21.78 -4.83 18.18
C LEU A 44 21.36 -4.54 19.63
N PRO A 45 22.11 -5.03 20.63
CA PRO A 45 21.88 -4.67 22.02
C PRO A 45 22.37 -3.24 22.27
N LEU A 46 21.51 -2.36 22.78
CA LEU A 46 21.85 -1.01 23.21
C LEU A 46 22.09 -0.91 24.72
N GLY A 47 21.85 -2.00 25.45
CA GLY A 47 22.01 -2.08 26.89
C GLY A 47 21.41 -3.37 27.45
N LYS A 48 21.23 -3.47 28.77
CA LYS A 48 20.71 -4.69 29.40
C LYS A 48 19.26 -4.99 29.02
N ASP A 49 18.43 -3.96 28.89
CA ASP A 49 16.99 -4.06 28.65
C ASP A 49 16.56 -3.50 27.29
N TYR A 50 17.51 -2.92 26.51
CA TYR A 50 17.23 -2.21 25.26
C TYR A 50 17.86 -2.95 24.08
N HIS A 51 17.04 -3.15 23.04
CA HIS A 51 17.53 -3.67 21.76
C HIS A 51 16.96 -2.81 20.64
N THR A 52 17.73 -2.64 19.59
CA THR A 52 17.23 -2.15 18.31
C THR A 52 17.40 -3.20 17.24
N SER A 53 16.53 -3.21 16.26
CA SER A 53 16.69 -4.08 15.09
C SER A 53 16.45 -3.30 13.82
N LEU A 54 17.33 -3.49 12.85
CA LEU A 54 17.12 -3.05 11.49
C LEU A 54 16.70 -4.26 10.67
N ASN A 55 15.62 -4.16 9.94
CA ASN A 55 15.11 -5.23 9.12
C ASN A 55 14.93 -4.78 7.68
N ALA A 56 15.13 -5.70 6.75
CA ALA A 56 14.86 -5.49 5.34
C ALA A 56 14.55 -6.82 4.66
N GLY A 57 13.74 -6.80 3.62
CA GLY A 57 13.47 -7.99 2.83
C GLY A 57 12.36 -7.81 1.80
N PRO A 58 12.17 -8.81 0.93
CA PRO A 58 11.06 -8.84 -0.01
C PRO A 58 9.73 -9.16 0.65
N TYR A 59 8.65 -8.79 -0.03
CA TYR A 59 7.29 -9.26 0.26
C TYR A 59 6.56 -9.64 -1.01
N ILE A 60 5.59 -10.52 -0.86
CA ILE A 60 4.55 -10.80 -1.85
C ILE A 60 3.20 -10.54 -1.21
N ALA A 61 2.25 -10.00 -1.99
CA ALA A 61 0.94 -9.64 -1.50
C ALA A 61 -0.15 -9.98 -2.50
N CYS A 62 -1.33 -10.33 -1.98
CA CYS A 62 -2.53 -10.58 -2.77
C CYS A 62 -3.66 -9.67 -2.29
N GLY A 63 -4.22 -8.88 -3.20
CA GLY A 63 -5.36 -8.00 -2.93
C GLY A 63 -6.62 -8.80 -2.67
N VAL A 64 -7.15 -8.68 -1.46
CA VAL A 64 -8.34 -9.41 -1.00
C VAL A 64 -9.61 -8.56 -1.01
N GLY A 65 -9.47 -7.23 -1.10
CA GLY A 65 -10.58 -6.28 -1.19
C GLY A 65 -10.10 -4.85 -1.27
N GLY A 66 -11.04 -3.93 -1.48
CA GLY A 66 -10.76 -2.51 -1.53
C GLY A 66 -11.84 -1.75 -2.28
N LYS A 67 -11.92 -0.46 -2.03
CA LYS A 67 -12.87 0.44 -2.71
C LYS A 67 -12.18 1.70 -3.17
N THR A 68 -12.47 2.08 -4.41
CA THR A 68 -12.10 3.38 -4.98
C THR A 68 -13.36 4.23 -5.07
N SER A 69 -13.28 5.45 -4.57
CA SER A 69 -14.40 6.39 -4.57
C SER A 69 -13.91 7.79 -4.92
N GLY A 70 -14.82 8.59 -5.44
CA GLY A 70 -14.55 9.97 -5.78
C GLY A 70 -15.82 10.70 -6.21
N SER A 71 -15.68 11.95 -6.60
CA SER A 71 -16.75 12.75 -7.17
C SER A 71 -16.34 13.31 -8.53
N ILE A 72 -17.22 13.15 -9.51
CA ILE A 72 -17.07 13.68 -10.86
C ILE A 72 -18.05 14.84 -11.01
N PRO A 73 -17.60 16.05 -11.45
CA PRO A 73 -18.52 17.15 -11.73
C PRO A 73 -19.47 16.74 -12.88
N TYR A 74 -20.75 16.95 -12.63
CA TYR A 74 -21.81 16.71 -13.62
C TYR A 74 -22.16 18.03 -14.30
N TYR A 75 -22.09 18.05 -15.62
CA TYR A 75 -22.46 19.21 -16.44
C TYR A 75 -23.79 18.89 -17.14
N HIS A 76 -24.77 19.78 -16.93
CA HIS A 76 -25.99 19.75 -17.74
C HIS A 76 -25.71 20.41 -19.09
N ASP A 77 -26.58 20.17 -20.09
CA ASP A 77 -26.51 20.71 -21.47
C ASP A 77 -26.37 22.26 -21.58
N THR A 78 -26.59 22.97 -20.47
CA THR A 78 -26.47 24.44 -20.36
C THR A 78 -25.06 24.94 -19.96
N GLY A 79 -24.09 24.04 -19.80
CA GLY A 79 -22.69 24.41 -19.50
C GLY A 79 -22.40 24.83 -18.06
N SER A 80 -23.37 24.83 -17.16
CA SER A 80 -23.17 25.05 -15.73
C SER A 80 -23.04 23.73 -14.99
N SER A 81 -22.09 23.65 -14.03
CA SER A 81 -21.93 22.46 -13.20
C SER A 81 -23.07 22.39 -12.17
N ASP A 82 -23.99 21.46 -12.33
CA ASP A 82 -25.20 21.31 -11.48
C ASP A 82 -24.96 20.45 -10.24
N GLY A 83 -23.74 19.93 -10.02
CA GLY A 83 -23.40 19.13 -8.86
C GLY A 83 -22.30 18.12 -9.10
N ASN A 84 -22.02 17.34 -8.07
CA ASN A 84 -21.01 16.27 -8.12
C ASN A 84 -21.69 14.91 -8.03
N ARG A 85 -21.42 14.03 -8.99
CA ARG A 85 -21.85 12.64 -8.95
C ARG A 85 -20.80 11.82 -8.19
N LEU A 86 -21.20 11.25 -7.06
CA LEU A 86 -20.35 10.34 -6.28
C LEU A 86 -20.32 8.96 -6.95
N PHE A 87 -19.14 8.36 -7.01
CA PHE A 87 -18.97 6.96 -7.41
C PHE A 87 -18.21 6.18 -6.34
N LYS A 88 -18.48 4.89 -6.26
CA LYS A 88 -17.77 3.93 -5.42
C LYS A 88 -17.73 2.59 -6.14
N ILE A 89 -16.54 2.16 -6.51
CA ILE A 89 -16.28 0.94 -7.28
C ILE A 89 -15.27 0.06 -6.56
N ASP A 90 -15.18 -1.21 -6.95
CA ASP A 90 -14.14 -2.09 -6.44
C ASP A 90 -12.77 -1.69 -6.99
N THR A 91 -11.75 -1.69 -6.12
CA THR A 91 -10.40 -1.29 -6.51
C THR A 91 -9.75 -2.34 -7.41
N PHE A 92 -9.99 -3.62 -7.13
CA PHE A 92 -9.45 -4.72 -7.91
C PHE A 92 -10.48 -5.25 -8.91
N GLY A 93 -10.01 -5.59 -10.11
CA GLY A 93 -10.84 -6.18 -11.13
C GLY A 93 -10.72 -5.51 -12.49
N ASN A 94 -11.59 -5.86 -13.42
CA ASN A 94 -11.53 -5.35 -14.77
C ASN A 94 -12.26 -4.00 -14.90
N ILE A 95 -11.65 -3.03 -15.59
CA ILE A 95 -12.26 -1.71 -15.86
C ILE A 95 -13.57 -1.89 -16.67
N LEU A 96 -13.63 -2.84 -17.58
CA LEU A 96 -14.85 -3.14 -18.37
C LEU A 96 -16.01 -3.65 -17.50
N GLU A 97 -15.73 -4.15 -16.30
CA GLU A 97 -16.71 -4.61 -15.31
C GLU A 97 -17.00 -3.53 -14.24
N ASN A 98 -16.70 -2.27 -14.54
CA ASN A 98 -16.90 -1.14 -13.64
C ASN A 98 -16.08 -1.21 -12.35
N ASN A 99 -14.84 -1.72 -12.44
CA ASN A 99 -13.85 -1.72 -11.37
C ASN A 99 -12.72 -0.70 -11.67
N ALA A 100 -11.87 -0.40 -10.69
CA ALA A 100 -10.76 0.55 -10.88
C ALA A 100 -9.58 -0.03 -11.70
N GLY A 101 -9.56 -1.32 -11.95
CA GLY A 101 -8.55 -1.97 -12.81
C GLY A 101 -7.23 -2.33 -12.13
N ASN A 102 -7.16 -2.23 -10.81
CA ASN A 102 -5.93 -2.55 -10.10
C ASN A 102 -5.67 -4.06 -10.03
N ARG A 103 -4.40 -4.42 -10.06
CA ARG A 103 -3.96 -5.82 -9.94
C ARG A 103 -4.08 -6.29 -8.50
N ARG A 104 -4.45 -7.56 -8.34
CA ARG A 104 -4.47 -8.22 -7.04
C ARG A 104 -3.08 -8.64 -6.55
N LEU A 105 -2.15 -8.93 -7.45
CA LEU A 105 -0.81 -9.34 -7.07
C LEU A 105 0.12 -8.14 -6.99
N ASP A 106 0.78 -8.00 -5.86
CA ASP A 106 1.82 -7.01 -5.60
C ASP A 106 3.06 -7.70 -5.00
N GLY A 107 4.20 -7.06 -5.12
CA GLY A 107 5.45 -7.52 -4.53
C GLY A 107 6.46 -6.39 -4.53
N GLY A 108 7.32 -6.39 -3.53
CA GLY A 108 8.25 -5.29 -3.35
C GLY A 108 9.26 -5.55 -2.25
N ILE A 109 9.76 -4.47 -1.68
CA ILE A 109 10.75 -4.45 -0.63
C ILE A 109 10.18 -3.72 0.58
N ILE A 110 10.45 -4.26 1.78
CA ILE A 110 10.16 -3.65 3.08
C ILE A 110 11.50 -3.34 3.75
N VAL A 111 11.57 -2.20 4.40
CA VAL A 111 12.66 -1.82 5.30
C VAL A 111 12.05 -1.28 6.60
N GLY A 112 12.70 -1.56 7.73
CA GLY A 112 12.15 -1.15 9.01
C GLY A 112 13.19 -1.05 10.11
N ILE A 113 12.78 -0.35 11.16
CA ILE A 113 13.52 -0.23 12.40
C ILE A 113 12.58 -0.52 13.56
N THR A 114 13.04 -1.29 14.53
CA THR A 114 12.30 -1.57 15.77
C THR A 114 13.16 -1.29 16.99
N PHE A 115 12.51 -0.78 18.03
CA PHE A 115 13.08 -0.62 19.36
C PHE A 115 12.33 -1.51 20.34
N GLU A 116 13.06 -2.31 21.07
CA GLU A 116 12.54 -3.20 22.11
C GLU A 116 13.05 -2.71 23.48
N TYR A 117 12.12 -2.44 24.38
CA TYR A 117 12.40 -2.19 25.78
C TYR A 117 11.69 -3.24 26.62
N ARG A 118 12.44 -4.15 27.21
CA ARG A 118 11.91 -5.33 27.94
C ARG A 118 10.96 -6.15 27.09
N ARG A 119 9.66 -5.89 27.18
CA ARG A 119 8.59 -6.60 26.45
C ARG A 119 7.85 -5.70 25.45
N LEU A 120 8.06 -4.41 25.52
CA LEU A 120 7.42 -3.46 24.60
C LEU A 120 8.28 -3.34 23.34
N ILE A 121 7.64 -3.41 22.20
CA ILE A 121 8.24 -3.23 20.88
C ILE A 121 7.55 -2.05 20.21
N ILE A 122 8.33 -1.11 19.71
CA ILE A 122 7.86 0.00 18.87
C ILE A 122 8.66 -0.05 17.59
N GLY A 123 7.98 0.04 16.45
CA GLY A 123 8.61 -0.04 15.14
C GLY A 123 8.05 0.95 14.13
N ALA A 124 8.86 1.24 13.14
CA ALA A 124 8.46 1.93 11.93
C ALA A 124 8.98 1.14 10.72
N GLU A 125 8.12 0.93 9.74
CA GLU A 125 8.44 0.23 8.50
C GLU A 125 7.95 1.03 7.31
N ALA A 126 8.68 0.95 6.21
CA ALA A 126 8.29 1.46 4.91
C ALA A 126 8.37 0.34 3.87
N GLN A 127 7.39 0.27 2.99
CA GLN A 127 7.38 -0.66 1.88
C GLN A 127 7.22 0.06 0.55
N VAL A 128 7.89 -0.46 -0.47
CA VAL A 128 7.83 0.01 -1.85
C VAL A 128 7.47 -1.16 -2.74
N GLY A 129 6.34 -1.07 -3.41
CA GLY A 129 5.93 -2.02 -4.44
C GLY A 129 6.78 -1.88 -5.70
N LEU A 130 7.18 -2.98 -6.28
CA LEU A 130 7.90 -3.03 -7.55
C LEU A 130 6.95 -3.30 -8.73
N VAL A 131 5.75 -3.81 -8.44
CA VAL A 131 4.71 -4.08 -9.42
C VAL A 131 3.94 -2.81 -9.74
N LYS A 132 3.70 -2.54 -11.01
CA LYS A 132 2.81 -1.47 -11.46
C LYS A 132 1.35 -1.89 -11.19
N ILE A 133 0.63 -1.12 -10.39
CA ILE A 133 -0.68 -1.47 -9.85
C ILE A 133 -1.73 -1.55 -10.96
N ASN A 134 -1.78 -0.56 -11.85
CA ASN A 134 -2.83 -0.45 -12.86
C ASN A 134 -2.27 -0.62 -14.28
N GLN A 135 -2.35 -1.84 -14.82
CA GLN A 135 -1.93 -2.11 -16.20
C GLN A 135 -3.08 -2.01 -17.22
N GLN A 136 -4.34 -2.00 -16.80
CA GLN A 136 -5.45 -1.94 -17.71
C GLN A 136 -5.64 -0.54 -18.31
N LEU A 137 -5.33 0.51 -17.54
CA LEU A 137 -5.25 1.87 -18.08
C LEU A 137 -4.22 1.98 -19.22
N ARG A 138 -3.15 1.19 -19.17
CA ARG A 138 -2.15 1.14 -20.25
C ARG A 138 -2.72 0.67 -21.58
N GLN A 139 -3.72 -0.19 -21.57
CA GLN A 139 -4.35 -0.71 -22.81
C GLN A 139 -5.35 0.27 -23.42
N VAL A 140 -5.83 1.23 -22.62
CA VAL A 140 -6.81 2.24 -23.04
C VAL A 140 -6.14 3.56 -23.45
N ILE A 141 -4.99 3.88 -22.86
CA ILE A 141 -4.25 5.11 -23.11
C ILE A 141 -2.84 4.73 -23.59
N ASP A 142 -2.69 4.63 -24.91
CA ASP A 142 -1.42 4.22 -25.58
C ASP A 142 -0.52 5.41 -25.86
N THR A 143 -0.17 6.20 -24.84
CA THR A 143 0.84 7.26 -24.91
C THR A 143 2.08 6.90 -24.11
N GLU A 144 3.27 7.01 -24.71
CA GLU A 144 4.55 6.68 -24.05
C GLU A 144 4.78 7.48 -22.75
N GLU A 145 4.30 8.72 -22.67
CA GLU A 145 4.36 9.54 -21.44
C GLU A 145 3.59 8.92 -20.28
N PHE A 146 2.46 8.29 -20.52
CA PHE A 146 1.64 7.65 -19.49
C PHE A 146 2.27 6.37 -18.94
N HIS A 147 3.10 5.68 -19.72
CA HIS A 147 3.80 4.46 -19.32
C HIS A 147 4.78 4.68 -18.16
N ASN A 148 5.31 5.89 -18.02
CA ASN A 148 6.26 6.24 -16.95
C ASN A 148 5.56 6.61 -15.64
N TYR A 149 4.27 6.98 -15.68
CA TYR A 149 3.48 7.45 -14.54
C TYR A 149 2.62 6.37 -13.85
N LEU A 150 2.72 5.10 -14.27
CA LEU A 150 1.92 4.05 -13.62
C LEU A 150 2.32 3.93 -12.13
N PRO A 151 1.37 4.14 -11.22
CA PRO A 151 1.65 4.17 -9.79
C PRO A 151 2.12 2.81 -9.27
N ARG A 152 2.98 2.87 -8.26
CA ARG A 152 3.41 1.74 -7.45
C ARG A 152 2.95 1.95 -6.03
N ASN A 153 2.74 0.87 -5.29
CA ASN A 153 2.42 0.97 -3.88
C ASN A 153 3.59 1.53 -3.09
N PHE A 154 3.29 2.52 -2.27
CA PHE A 154 4.17 3.00 -1.21
C PHE A 154 3.35 3.08 0.07
N ALA A 155 3.86 2.50 1.15
CA ALA A 155 3.21 2.59 2.44
C ALA A 155 4.24 2.68 3.56
N SER A 156 3.85 3.35 4.65
CA SER A 156 4.60 3.39 5.89
C SER A 156 3.70 2.98 7.05
N PHE A 157 4.27 2.24 8.00
CA PHE A 157 3.54 1.68 9.13
C PHE A 157 4.25 1.99 10.43
N PHE A 158 3.46 2.21 11.48
CA PHE A 158 3.94 2.19 12.86
C PHE A 158 3.44 0.92 13.53
N THR A 159 4.32 0.24 14.22
CA THR A 159 4.02 -1.01 14.91
C THR A 159 4.22 -0.83 16.40
N VAL A 160 3.25 -1.29 17.16
CA VAL A 160 3.36 -1.43 18.61
C VAL A 160 3.10 -2.90 18.93
N GLY A 161 4.02 -3.52 19.62
CA GLY A 161 3.96 -4.95 19.96
C GLY A 161 4.31 -5.21 21.41
N TYR A 162 3.85 -6.36 21.90
CA TYR A 162 4.18 -6.86 23.21
C TYR A 162 4.66 -8.32 23.11
N LYS A 163 5.81 -8.60 23.72
CA LYS A 163 6.44 -9.91 23.69
C LYS A 163 5.93 -10.74 24.85
N PHE A 164 5.14 -11.75 24.51
CA PHE A 164 4.75 -12.80 25.46
C PHE A 164 5.90 -13.80 25.63
N ARG A 165 5.98 -14.39 26.80
CA ARG A 165 6.93 -15.47 27.05
C ARG A 165 6.34 -16.79 26.61
#